data_b097c82cbf39f3ccffb8d1241b6e1a1d
#
_entry.id   b097c82cbf39f3ccffb8d1241b6e1a1d
#
_cell.length_a   1.000
_cell.length_b   1.000
_cell.length_c   1.000
_cell.angle_alpha   90.00
_cell.angle_beta   90.00
_cell.angle_gamma   90.00
#
_symmetry.space_group_name_H-M   'P 1'
#
loop_
_entity.id
_entity.type
_entity.pdbx_description
1 polymer ?
#
loop_
_entity_poly.entity_id
_entity_poly.type
_entity_poly.pdbx_seq_one_letter_code
_entity_poly.pdbx_strand_id
1 'polypeptide(L)'
;MANGLQNIETTAIEILSDLGRFTATSFWEDGPAGYLAERAKTAGLDVLIDEWGNVLATKAGSDSSAPGIAFVAHMDHPGYEVIAQNGSDITLETLGSVGIAAGREGTTIDVIVESGARIPATISGAGPIETDLAKMKKAAGWLGADTVYAKLETDLDLGDLPVPAVPDLPDFVLEQGLIKMRAADDLAGCAAILAALESLVNTPTTGTVFGLFTRAEEVGGVGAQLAAENELFPKDTIVVSVETSSVLPGAEIGEGVVIRTGDRAATFDYEAEVYLAEAAKVIRTEYPDIKFQRQLMSAGGCEASAFKAFGYTVTGTAFPLGAWHNRGENGVELEFISKDDFVGGALLISEAAKLAGTSPSGALAQLAVTPSEQGARLASNRSRHK
;
A
#
# COMPACT_ATOMS: atom_id res chain seq x y z
N MET A 1 -14.09 9.97 22.63
CA MET A 1 -12.80 10.27 22.01
C MET A 1 -11.80 9.12 22.20
N ALA A 2 -11.36 8.76 23.41
CA ALA A 2 -10.46 7.58 23.61
C ALA A 2 -10.97 6.27 23.00
N ASN A 3 -12.28 6.01 23.05
CA ASN A 3 -12.89 4.81 22.47
C ASN A 3 -12.78 4.74 20.94
N GLY A 4 -12.74 5.87 20.23
CA GLY A 4 -12.65 5.87 18.75
C GLY A 4 -11.28 5.41 18.24
N LEU A 5 -10.21 5.96 18.82
CA LEU A 5 -8.83 5.55 18.48
C LEU A 5 -8.58 4.09 18.85
N GLN A 6 -9.00 3.66 20.04
CA GLN A 6 -8.83 2.28 20.49
C GLN A 6 -9.59 1.28 19.60
N ASN A 7 -10.77 1.65 19.12
CA ASN A 7 -11.52 0.79 18.20
C ASN A 7 -10.81 0.64 16.86
N ILE A 8 -10.36 1.75 16.23
CA ILE A 8 -9.68 1.68 14.94
C ILE A 8 -8.34 0.94 15.05
N GLU A 9 -7.59 1.13 16.15
CA GLU A 9 -6.35 0.39 16.44
C GLU A 9 -6.63 -1.11 16.49
N THR A 10 -7.61 -1.53 17.30
CA THR A 10 -7.94 -2.95 17.46
C THR A 10 -8.37 -3.57 16.14
N THR A 11 -9.27 -2.90 15.42
CA THR A 11 -9.79 -3.39 14.13
C THR A 11 -8.69 -3.48 13.07
N ALA A 12 -7.84 -2.44 12.94
CA ALA A 12 -6.78 -2.42 11.94
C ALA A 12 -5.72 -3.51 12.19
N ILE A 13 -5.32 -3.71 13.45
CA ILE A 13 -4.34 -4.75 13.83
C ILE A 13 -4.94 -6.15 13.61
N GLU A 14 -6.21 -6.37 13.95
CA GLU A 14 -6.91 -7.64 13.72
C GLU A 14 -6.95 -7.97 12.22
N ILE A 15 -7.40 -7.02 11.37
CA ILE A 15 -7.45 -7.20 9.91
C ILE A 15 -6.06 -7.52 9.36
N LEU A 16 -5.03 -6.77 9.77
CA LEU A 16 -3.67 -6.99 9.28
C LEU A 16 -3.11 -8.36 9.70
N SER A 17 -3.36 -8.77 10.94
CA SER A 17 -2.96 -10.09 11.44
C SER A 17 -3.65 -11.22 10.66
N ASP A 18 -4.92 -11.05 10.31
CA ASP A 18 -5.65 -12.05 9.52
C ASP A 18 -5.15 -12.10 8.07
N LEU A 19 -4.90 -10.93 7.44
CA LEU A 19 -4.34 -10.84 6.09
C LEU A 19 -2.96 -11.49 6.00
N GLY A 20 -2.12 -11.35 7.02
CA GLY A 20 -0.79 -11.94 7.03
C GLY A 20 -0.76 -13.46 6.87
N ARG A 21 -1.86 -14.16 7.16
CA ARG A 21 -1.96 -15.62 7.00
C ARG A 21 -2.01 -16.09 5.55
N PHE A 22 -2.40 -15.21 4.64
CA PHE A 22 -2.47 -15.53 3.22
C PHE A 22 -1.12 -15.38 2.54
N THR A 23 -0.92 -16.18 1.49
CA THR A 23 0.10 -15.87 0.51
C THR A 23 -0.38 -14.70 -0.34
N ALA A 24 0.48 -13.71 -0.48
CA ALA A 24 0.16 -12.47 -1.19
C ALA A 24 1.03 -12.31 -2.45
N THR A 25 1.51 -13.40 -3.05
CA THR A 25 2.32 -13.35 -4.27
C THR A 25 1.48 -12.77 -5.41
N SER A 26 2.08 -11.92 -6.25
CA SER A 26 1.41 -11.33 -7.42
C SER A 26 0.73 -12.41 -8.28
N PHE A 27 -0.50 -12.13 -8.72
CA PHE A 27 -1.43 -13.03 -9.42
C PHE A 27 -2.11 -14.11 -8.53
N TRP A 28 -1.70 -14.26 -7.26
CA TRP A 28 -2.21 -15.27 -6.32
C TRP A 28 -2.91 -14.65 -5.11
N GLU A 29 -3.54 -13.49 -5.31
CA GLU A 29 -4.17 -12.70 -4.25
C GLU A 29 -5.61 -13.13 -3.92
N ASP A 30 -6.09 -14.27 -4.41
CA ASP A 30 -7.48 -14.73 -4.17
C ASP A 30 -7.81 -14.87 -2.67
N GLY A 31 -6.81 -15.25 -1.86
CA GLY A 31 -6.97 -15.34 -0.41
C GLY A 31 -7.26 -13.99 0.25
N PRO A 32 -6.35 -13.00 0.16
CA PRO A 32 -6.60 -11.65 0.68
C PRO A 32 -7.82 -10.99 0.04
N ALA A 33 -8.05 -11.15 -1.27
CA ALA A 33 -9.23 -10.60 -1.95
C ALA A 33 -10.55 -11.15 -1.36
N GLY A 34 -10.62 -12.47 -1.18
CA GLY A 34 -11.77 -13.13 -0.57
C GLY A 34 -12.03 -12.65 0.86
N TYR A 35 -10.98 -12.53 1.68
CA TYR A 35 -11.08 -12.04 3.05
C TYR A 35 -11.58 -10.59 3.10
N LEU A 36 -10.98 -9.69 2.31
CA LEU A 36 -11.35 -8.27 2.26
C LEU A 36 -12.79 -8.09 1.79
N ALA A 37 -13.20 -8.82 0.74
CA ALA A 37 -14.56 -8.77 0.22
C ALA A 37 -15.59 -9.23 1.23
N GLU A 38 -15.35 -10.35 1.92
CA GLU A 38 -16.30 -10.90 2.89
C GLU A 38 -16.39 -10.03 4.15
N ARG A 39 -15.25 -9.53 4.62
CA ARG A 39 -15.22 -8.64 5.78
C ARG A 39 -15.91 -7.32 5.50
N ALA A 40 -15.67 -6.71 4.34
CA ALA A 40 -16.36 -5.49 3.92
C ALA A 40 -17.89 -5.67 3.84
N LYS A 41 -18.36 -6.80 3.26
CA LYS A 41 -19.79 -7.15 3.23
C LYS A 41 -20.36 -7.31 4.63
N THR A 42 -19.66 -8.01 5.51
CA THR A 42 -20.08 -8.22 6.91
C THR A 42 -20.18 -6.89 7.66
N ALA A 43 -19.32 -5.93 7.38
CA ALA A 43 -19.37 -4.60 7.93
C ALA A 43 -20.55 -3.75 7.38
N GLY A 44 -21.21 -4.19 6.30
CA GLY A 44 -22.35 -3.49 5.68
C GLY A 44 -21.95 -2.55 4.54
N LEU A 45 -20.77 -2.75 3.94
CA LEU A 45 -20.33 -2.05 2.74
C LEU A 45 -20.84 -2.78 1.48
N ASP A 46 -21.09 -2.04 0.41
CA ASP A 46 -21.30 -2.62 -0.90
C ASP A 46 -19.96 -3.09 -1.46
N VAL A 47 -19.94 -4.29 -2.06
CA VAL A 47 -18.70 -4.89 -2.58
C VAL A 47 -18.89 -5.34 -4.01
N LEU A 48 -17.97 -4.92 -4.87
CA LEU A 48 -17.80 -5.38 -6.24
C LEU A 48 -16.41 -6.03 -6.37
N ILE A 49 -16.35 -7.18 -7.02
CA ILE A 49 -15.09 -7.76 -7.51
C ILE A 49 -15.13 -7.60 -9.03
N ASP A 50 -14.13 -6.92 -9.60
CA ASP A 50 -14.07 -6.71 -11.04
C ASP A 50 -13.61 -7.99 -11.79
N GLU A 51 -13.56 -7.92 -13.11
CA GLU A 51 -13.18 -9.08 -13.93
C GLU A 51 -11.71 -9.50 -13.79
N TRP A 52 -10.86 -8.66 -13.21
CA TRP A 52 -9.45 -8.94 -12.91
C TRP A 52 -9.22 -9.36 -11.46
N GLY A 53 -10.28 -9.35 -10.63
CA GLY A 53 -10.24 -9.74 -9.23
C GLY A 53 -9.83 -8.61 -8.26
N ASN A 54 -9.77 -7.35 -8.71
CA ASN A 54 -9.68 -6.22 -7.78
C ASN A 54 -10.96 -6.15 -6.95
N VAL A 55 -10.84 -5.77 -5.68
CA VAL A 55 -11.97 -5.67 -4.76
C VAL A 55 -12.29 -4.21 -4.48
N LEU A 56 -13.50 -3.77 -4.80
CA LEU A 56 -14.01 -2.45 -4.49
C LEU A 56 -15.04 -2.53 -3.37
N ALA A 57 -14.70 -1.97 -2.21
CA ALA A 57 -15.63 -1.75 -1.10
C ALA A 57 -16.17 -0.33 -1.15
N THR A 58 -17.48 -0.15 -1.09
CA THR A 58 -18.13 1.14 -1.28
C THR A 58 -19.00 1.49 -0.08
N LYS A 59 -18.77 2.67 0.49
CA LYS A 59 -19.66 3.34 1.41
C LYS A 59 -20.39 4.48 0.68
N ALA A 60 -21.67 4.31 0.44
CA ALA A 60 -22.48 5.34 -0.23
C ALA A 60 -22.51 6.66 0.56
N GLY A 61 -22.36 7.77 -0.16
CA GLY A 61 -22.61 9.11 0.35
C GLY A 61 -24.10 9.48 0.29
N SER A 62 -24.47 10.60 0.89
CA SER A 62 -25.83 11.13 0.84
C SER A 62 -26.18 11.79 -0.50
N ASP A 63 -25.18 12.18 -1.28
CA ASP A 63 -25.30 12.78 -2.61
C ASP A 63 -24.36 12.05 -3.59
N SER A 64 -24.95 11.23 -4.46
CA SER A 64 -24.20 10.47 -5.47
C SER A 64 -23.60 11.33 -6.58
N SER A 65 -23.97 12.61 -6.67
CA SER A 65 -23.42 13.57 -7.63
C SER A 65 -22.23 14.36 -7.06
N ALA A 66 -21.99 14.25 -5.75
CA ALA A 66 -20.85 14.90 -5.12
C ALA A 66 -19.55 14.09 -5.37
N PRO A 67 -18.39 14.74 -5.57
CA PRO A 67 -17.12 14.05 -5.78
C PRO A 67 -16.82 13.03 -4.68
N GLY A 68 -16.42 11.82 -5.08
CA GLY A 68 -16.03 10.77 -4.15
C GLY A 68 -14.57 10.91 -3.69
N ILE A 69 -14.20 10.07 -2.72
CA ILE A 69 -12.81 9.83 -2.36
C ILE A 69 -12.53 8.32 -2.37
N ALA A 70 -11.46 7.90 -3.04
CA ALA A 70 -11.03 6.51 -3.12
C ALA A 70 -9.68 6.34 -2.44
N PHE A 71 -9.58 5.37 -1.54
CA PHE A 71 -8.31 4.91 -0.97
C PHE A 71 -7.94 3.61 -1.66
N VAL A 72 -6.69 3.51 -2.14
CA VAL A 72 -6.24 2.40 -2.98
C VAL A 72 -4.98 1.80 -2.38
N ALA A 73 -4.93 0.47 -2.26
CA ALA A 73 -3.79 -0.31 -1.76
C ALA A 73 -3.71 -1.63 -2.52
N HIS A 74 -2.52 -2.20 -2.66
CA HIS A 74 -2.38 -3.48 -3.33
C HIS A 74 -2.35 -4.67 -2.37
N MET A 75 -2.82 -5.83 -2.89
CA MET A 75 -2.92 -7.07 -2.12
C MET A 75 -1.72 -7.98 -2.30
N ASP A 76 -0.90 -7.74 -3.32
CA ASP A 76 0.23 -8.58 -3.67
C ASP A 76 1.53 -8.15 -3.00
N HIS A 77 2.51 -9.04 -3.04
CA HIS A 77 3.86 -8.87 -2.52
C HIS A 77 4.84 -9.67 -3.38
N PRO A 78 6.11 -9.26 -3.54
CA PRO A 78 7.08 -10.03 -4.29
C PRO A 78 7.26 -11.44 -3.77
N GLY A 79 7.35 -12.39 -4.70
CA GLY A 79 7.49 -13.80 -4.36
C GLY A 79 7.90 -14.63 -5.57
N TYR A 80 7.41 -15.86 -5.61
CA TYR A 80 7.75 -16.81 -6.66
C TYR A 80 6.52 -17.58 -7.12
N GLU A 81 6.67 -18.17 -8.30
CA GLU A 81 5.73 -19.10 -8.88
C GLU A 81 6.47 -20.35 -9.36
N VAL A 82 6.10 -21.53 -8.88
CA VAL A 82 6.67 -22.79 -9.35
C VAL A 82 6.11 -23.10 -10.75
N ILE A 83 6.98 -23.11 -11.75
CA ILE A 83 6.61 -23.30 -13.16
C ILE A 83 6.96 -24.69 -13.70
N ALA A 84 7.82 -25.43 -13.01
CA ALA A 84 8.18 -26.80 -13.39
C ALA A 84 8.62 -27.60 -12.17
N GLN A 85 8.36 -28.92 -12.21
CA GLN A 85 8.79 -29.89 -11.19
C GLN A 85 9.36 -31.14 -11.88
N ASN A 86 10.47 -31.67 -11.31
CA ASN A 86 11.04 -32.95 -11.68
C ASN A 86 11.48 -33.69 -10.39
N GLY A 87 10.61 -34.57 -9.89
CA GLY A 87 10.77 -35.17 -8.57
C GLY A 87 10.75 -34.07 -7.47
N SER A 88 11.77 -34.01 -6.65
CA SER A 88 11.91 -32.97 -5.62
C SER A 88 12.51 -31.65 -6.16
N ASP A 89 13.08 -31.64 -7.35
CA ASP A 89 13.65 -30.41 -7.93
C ASP A 89 12.57 -29.57 -8.59
N ILE A 90 12.50 -28.28 -8.24
CA ILE A 90 11.53 -27.33 -8.76
C ILE A 90 12.20 -26.11 -9.37
N THR A 91 11.57 -25.57 -10.40
CA THR A 91 11.96 -24.31 -11.04
C THR A 91 10.90 -23.27 -10.76
N LEU A 92 11.34 -22.11 -10.29
CA LEU A 92 10.47 -21.00 -9.93
C LEU A 92 10.79 -19.78 -10.80
N GLU A 93 9.74 -19.05 -11.18
CA GLU A 93 9.83 -17.71 -11.73
C GLU A 93 9.72 -16.69 -10.57
N THR A 94 10.47 -15.57 -10.66
CA THR A 94 10.37 -14.49 -9.68
C THR A 94 9.28 -13.52 -10.09
N LEU A 95 8.41 -13.17 -9.16
CA LEU A 95 7.35 -12.18 -9.33
C LEU A 95 7.69 -10.93 -8.51
N GLY A 96 7.72 -9.77 -9.18
CA GLY A 96 8.10 -8.52 -8.55
C GLY A 96 9.60 -8.34 -8.32
N SER A 97 9.96 -7.43 -7.42
CA SER A 97 11.35 -7.10 -7.09
C SER A 97 11.85 -7.89 -5.89
N VAL A 98 12.31 -9.12 -6.13
CA VAL A 98 12.84 -10.02 -5.11
C VAL A 98 14.27 -9.64 -4.72
N GLY A 99 14.60 -9.58 -3.43
CA GLY A 99 15.91 -9.26 -2.92
C GLY A 99 16.98 -10.33 -3.23
N ILE A 100 18.25 -9.93 -3.32
CA ILE A 100 19.37 -10.86 -3.63
C ILE A 100 19.42 -12.04 -2.65
N ALA A 101 19.16 -11.79 -1.36
CA ALA A 101 19.23 -12.82 -0.33
C ALA A 101 18.19 -13.94 -0.57
N ALA A 102 17.04 -13.60 -1.08
CA ALA A 102 15.95 -14.53 -1.32
C ALA A 102 16.24 -15.55 -2.44
N GLY A 103 17.21 -15.28 -3.34
CA GLY A 103 17.68 -16.23 -4.35
C GLY A 103 18.97 -16.98 -3.98
N ARG A 104 19.46 -16.83 -2.76
CA ARG A 104 20.69 -17.52 -2.32
C ARG A 104 20.44 -18.98 -1.99
N GLU A 105 21.42 -19.84 -2.30
CA GLU A 105 21.45 -21.22 -1.85
C GLU A 105 21.29 -21.31 -0.33
N GLY A 106 20.41 -22.20 0.11
CA GLY A 106 20.08 -22.40 1.52
C GLY A 106 18.94 -21.53 2.06
N THR A 107 18.40 -20.61 1.28
CA THR A 107 17.19 -19.85 1.70
C THR A 107 15.98 -20.77 1.68
N THR A 108 15.18 -20.76 2.76
CA THR A 108 13.96 -21.55 2.88
C THR A 108 12.77 -20.79 2.32
N ILE A 109 11.88 -21.53 1.66
CA ILE A 109 10.62 -21.02 1.09
C ILE A 109 9.49 -22.02 1.38
N ASP A 110 8.28 -21.53 1.41
CA ASP A 110 7.05 -22.31 1.41
C ASP A 110 6.42 -22.30 0.02
N VAL A 111 6.23 -23.48 -0.56
CA VAL A 111 5.40 -23.68 -1.77
C VAL A 111 3.97 -23.92 -1.32
N ILE A 112 3.02 -23.21 -1.90
CA ILE A 112 1.62 -23.28 -1.48
C ILE A 112 0.84 -24.06 -2.53
N VAL A 113 0.31 -25.21 -2.12
CA VAL A 113 -0.52 -26.05 -2.98
C VAL A 113 -2.00 -25.65 -2.89
N GLU A 114 -2.83 -26.15 -3.81
CA GLU A 114 -4.26 -25.82 -3.92
C GLU A 114 -5.04 -25.94 -2.60
N SER A 115 -4.67 -26.89 -1.74
CA SER A 115 -5.31 -27.05 -0.42
C SER A 115 -4.96 -25.93 0.57
N GLY A 116 -4.06 -25.02 0.22
CA GLY A 116 -3.49 -24.02 1.14
C GLY A 116 -2.37 -24.56 2.02
N ALA A 117 -1.97 -25.82 1.86
CA ALA A 117 -0.87 -26.39 2.64
C ALA A 117 0.48 -25.79 2.16
N ARG A 118 1.36 -25.51 3.13
CA ARG A 118 2.72 -25.03 2.90
C ARG A 118 3.66 -26.22 2.82
N ILE A 119 4.36 -26.32 1.70
CA ILE A 119 5.34 -27.39 1.46
C ILE A 119 6.73 -26.75 1.49
N PRO A 120 7.56 -27.10 2.49
CA PRO A 120 8.89 -26.52 2.62
C PRO A 120 9.80 -26.90 1.44
N ALA A 121 10.54 -25.91 0.99
CA ALA A 121 11.59 -26.10 -0.01
C ALA A 121 12.81 -25.22 0.29
N THR A 122 13.97 -25.61 -0.22
CA THR A 122 15.21 -24.86 -0.05
C THR A 122 15.78 -24.44 -1.41
N ILE A 123 16.07 -23.15 -1.55
CA ILE A 123 16.71 -22.60 -2.75
C ILE A 123 18.07 -23.26 -2.96
N SER A 124 18.31 -23.76 -4.16
CA SER A 124 19.57 -24.36 -4.58
C SER A 124 20.41 -23.45 -5.50
N GLY A 125 19.85 -22.34 -5.94
CA GLY A 125 20.53 -21.34 -6.74
C GLY A 125 19.58 -20.49 -7.59
N ALA A 126 20.16 -19.51 -8.28
CA ALA A 126 19.43 -18.64 -9.20
C ALA A 126 19.91 -18.84 -10.64
N GLY A 127 19.04 -18.58 -11.57
CA GLY A 127 19.32 -18.65 -13.02
C GLY A 127 20.27 -17.53 -13.48
N PRO A 128 20.60 -17.54 -14.79
CA PRO A 128 21.53 -16.57 -15.35
C PRO A 128 20.94 -15.15 -15.38
N ILE A 129 21.83 -14.15 -15.28
CA ILE A 129 21.50 -12.73 -15.39
C ILE A 129 22.00 -12.24 -16.75
N GLU A 130 21.16 -12.34 -17.77
CA GLU A 130 21.57 -12.13 -19.15
C GLU A 130 21.20 -10.75 -19.69
N THR A 131 20.01 -10.26 -19.35
CA THR A 131 19.49 -9.00 -19.88
C THR A 131 20.11 -7.77 -19.19
N ASP A 132 20.14 -6.64 -19.87
CA ASP A 132 20.63 -5.39 -19.28
C ASP A 132 19.73 -4.92 -18.13
N LEU A 133 18.41 -5.15 -18.21
CA LEU A 133 17.47 -4.90 -17.14
C LEU A 133 17.78 -5.74 -15.89
N ALA A 134 18.05 -7.03 -16.07
CA ALA A 134 18.45 -7.95 -15.00
C ALA A 134 19.76 -7.49 -14.31
N LYS A 135 20.74 -7.04 -15.09
CA LYS A 135 21.99 -6.47 -14.55
C LYS A 135 21.76 -5.17 -13.79
N MET A 136 20.86 -4.31 -14.27
CA MET A 136 20.48 -3.08 -13.57
C MET A 136 19.75 -3.40 -12.26
N LYS A 137 18.81 -4.33 -12.26
CA LYS A 137 18.14 -4.82 -11.04
C LYS A 137 19.17 -5.29 -10.01
N LYS A 138 20.13 -6.13 -10.42
CA LYS A 138 21.20 -6.64 -9.54
C LYS A 138 22.08 -5.52 -8.98
N ALA A 139 22.46 -4.54 -9.80
CA ALA A 139 23.24 -3.40 -9.35
C ALA A 139 22.48 -2.53 -8.32
N ALA A 140 21.16 -2.53 -8.36
CA ALA A 140 20.29 -1.85 -7.40
C ALA A 140 19.97 -2.71 -6.14
N GLY A 141 20.57 -3.89 -6.00
CA GLY A 141 20.40 -4.75 -4.83
C GLY A 141 19.24 -5.77 -4.93
N TRP A 142 18.68 -5.95 -6.13
CA TRP A 142 17.67 -6.97 -6.42
C TRP A 142 18.32 -8.26 -6.94
N LEU A 143 17.58 -9.38 -6.89
CA LEU A 143 18.08 -10.67 -7.39
C LEU A 143 18.52 -10.58 -8.87
N GLY A 144 17.71 -9.95 -9.68
CA GLY A 144 17.99 -9.75 -11.10
C GLY A 144 17.81 -10.99 -11.98
N ALA A 145 17.76 -12.20 -11.42
CA ALA A 145 17.45 -13.42 -12.13
C ALA A 145 15.93 -13.57 -12.19
N ASP A 146 15.41 -13.92 -13.35
CA ASP A 146 13.97 -14.17 -13.54
C ASP A 146 13.61 -15.60 -13.10
N THR A 147 14.60 -16.49 -12.91
CA THR A 147 14.41 -17.89 -12.52
C THR A 147 15.21 -18.23 -11.29
N VAL A 148 14.62 -19.04 -10.42
CA VAL A 148 15.26 -19.61 -9.22
C VAL A 148 15.04 -21.13 -9.21
N TYR A 149 16.00 -21.87 -8.70
CA TYR A 149 15.94 -23.32 -8.52
C TYR A 149 15.85 -23.64 -7.04
N ALA A 150 15.00 -24.61 -6.70
CA ALA A 150 14.87 -25.06 -5.32
C ALA A 150 14.61 -26.58 -5.25
N LYS A 151 14.70 -27.11 -4.05
CA LYS A 151 14.42 -28.51 -3.79
C LYS A 151 13.38 -28.63 -2.67
N LEU A 152 12.32 -29.38 -2.95
CA LEU A 152 11.33 -29.75 -1.95
C LEU A 152 12.00 -30.64 -0.87
N GLU A 153 11.63 -30.44 0.38
CA GLU A 153 12.12 -31.29 1.48
C GLU A 153 11.47 -32.68 1.46
N THR A 154 10.36 -32.83 0.77
CA THR A 154 9.63 -34.08 0.59
C THR A 154 9.43 -34.37 -0.88
N ASP A 155 9.47 -35.65 -1.26
CA ASP A 155 9.11 -36.10 -2.63
C ASP A 155 7.57 -36.11 -2.76
N LEU A 156 7.01 -34.96 -3.08
CA LEU A 156 5.58 -34.72 -3.22
C LEU A 156 5.30 -34.15 -4.63
N ASP A 157 4.28 -34.66 -5.30
CA ASP A 157 3.72 -34.07 -6.50
C ASP A 157 2.91 -32.81 -6.12
N LEU A 158 3.28 -31.66 -6.65
CA LEU A 158 2.62 -30.37 -6.39
C LEU A 158 1.27 -30.26 -7.11
N GLY A 159 0.96 -31.15 -8.04
CA GLY A 159 -0.26 -31.12 -8.84
C GLY A 159 -0.16 -30.19 -10.05
N ASP A 160 -1.24 -29.49 -10.35
CA ASP A 160 -1.29 -28.59 -11.49
C ASP A 160 -0.42 -27.34 -11.24
N LEU A 161 0.52 -27.06 -12.15
CA LEU A 161 1.36 -25.87 -12.11
C LEU A 161 0.78 -24.79 -13.04
N PRO A 162 1.04 -23.48 -12.72
CA PRO A 162 1.90 -22.98 -11.66
C PRO A 162 1.25 -22.97 -10.28
N VAL A 163 2.07 -22.90 -9.22
CA VAL A 163 1.63 -22.65 -7.82
C VAL A 163 2.54 -21.62 -7.14
N PRO A 164 2.02 -20.78 -6.22
CA PRO A 164 2.81 -19.74 -5.60
C PRO A 164 3.80 -20.27 -4.57
N ALA A 165 4.89 -19.52 -4.37
CA ALA A 165 5.81 -19.75 -3.28
C ALA A 165 6.30 -18.41 -2.69
N VAL A 166 6.56 -18.44 -1.39
CA VAL A 166 6.96 -17.25 -0.60
C VAL A 166 8.16 -17.58 0.28
N PRO A 167 8.95 -16.58 0.73
CA PRO A 167 9.93 -16.80 1.78
C PRO A 167 9.27 -17.41 3.04
N ASP A 168 9.96 -18.41 3.63
CA ASP A 168 9.55 -19.02 4.90
C ASP A 168 9.83 -18.04 6.04
N LEU A 169 8.84 -17.19 6.30
CA LEU A 169 8.85 -16.16 7.33
C LEU A 169 7.55 -16.22 8.14
N PRO A 170 7.56 -15.83 9.42
CA PRO A 170 6.35 -15.66 10.22
C PRO A 170 5.32 -14.76 9.55
N ASP A 171 4.05 -15.13 9.66
CA ASP A 171 2.94 -14.41 9.03
C ASP A 171 2.73 -13.01 9.64
N PHE A 172 2.76 -12.92 10.99
CA PHE A 172 2.55 -11.68 11.73
C PHE A 172 3.16 -11.75 13.12
N VAL A 173 3.88 -10.71 13.53
CA VAL A 173 4.43 -10.55 14.88
C VAL A 173 4.26 -9.10 15.33
N LEU A 174 3.66 -8.88 16.50
CA LEU A 174 3.60 -7.57 17.13
C LEU A 174 4.48 -7.56 18.37
N GLU A 175 5.60 -6.87 18.32
CA GLU A 175 6.54 -6.79 19.44
C GLU A 175 7.24 -5.43 19.50
N GLN A 176 7.46 -4.94 20.71
CA GLN A 176 8.22 -3.69 20.96
C GLN A 176 7.71 -2.48 20.17
N GLY A 177 6.39 -2.40 19.91
CA GLY A 177 5.78 -1.31 19.14
C GLY A 177 5.98 -1.41 17.62
N LEU A 178 6.53 -2.51 17.13
CA LEU A 178 6.66 -2.82 15.70
C LEU A 178 5.72 -3.94 15.31
N ILE A 179 5.10 -3.77 14.16
CA ILE A 179 4.42 -4.82 13.41
C ILE A 179 5.43 -5.38 12.43
N LYS A 180 5.69 -6.67 12.49
CA LYS A 180 6.62 -7.39 11.62
C LYS A 180 5.86 -8.51 10.91
N MET A 181 6.00 -8.60 9.59
CA MET A 181 5.31 -9.62 8.80
C MET A 181 6.02 -9.86 7.47
N ARG A 182 5.65 -10.93 6.78
CA ARG A 182 6.20 -11.26 5.47
C ARG A 182 5.88 -10.21 4.41
N ALA A 183 4.65 -9.70 4.41
CA ALA A 183 4.08 -8.81 3.38
C ALA A 183 3.37 -7.61 4.04
N ALA A 184 4.14 -6.72 4.71
CA ALA A 184 3.60 -5.46 5.21
C ALA A 184 3.26 -4.53 4.03
N ASP A 185 4.08 -4.57 3.01
CA ASP A 185 3.90 -3.97 1.70
C ASP A 185 3.05 -4.89 0.80
N ASP A 186 1.74 -4.60 0.51
CA ASP A 186 0.99 -3.48 1.10
C ASP A 186 -0.30 -3.97 1.79
N LEU A 187 -0.25 -5.14 2.42
CA LEU A 187 -1.36 -5.61 3.25
C LEU A 187 -1.66 -4.64 4.41
N ALA A 188 -0.67 -3.82 4.83
CA ALA A 188 -0.90 -2.79 5.82
C ALA A 188 -1.80 -1.67 5.28
N GLY A 189 -1.61 -1.23 4.04
CA GLY A 189 -2.52 -0.31 3.37
C GLY A 189 -3.93 -0.87 3.25
N CYS A 190 -4.05 -2.13 2.81
CA CYS A 190 -5.34 -2.83 2.74
C CYS A 190 -6.06 -2.84 4.09
N ALA A 191 -5.36 -3.22 5.17
CA ALA A 191 -5.93 -3.28 6.50
C ALA A 191 -6.35 -1.90 7.03
N ALA A 192 -5.52 -0.88 6.82
CA ALA A 192 -5.82 0.49 7.24
C ALA A 192 -7.05 1.06 6.53
N ILE A 193 -7.18 0.82 5.22
CA ILE A 193 -8.35 1.23 4.42
C ILE A 193 -9.61 0.55 4.94
N LEU A 194 -9.59 -0.78 5.09
CA LEU A 194 -10.78 -1.51 5.51
C LEU A 194 -11.21 -1.12 6.92
N ALA A 195 -10.27 -0.99 7.88
CA ALA A 195 -10.57 -0.53 9.23
C ALA A 195 -11.17 0.89 9.26
N ALA A 196 -10.67 1.79 8.42
CA ALA A 196 -11.21 3.13 8.28
C ALA A 196 -12.65 3.09 7.75
N LEU A 197 -12.92 2.31 6.70
CA LEU A 197 -14.26 2.14 6.14
C LEU A 197 -15.23 1.53 7.15
N GLU A 198 -14.84 0.49 7.89
CA GLU A 198 -15.66 -0.11 8.97
C GLU A 198 -16.04 0.94 10.03
N SER A 199 -15.09 1.80 10.40
CA SER A 199 -15.32 2.87 11.38
C SER A 199 -16.37 3.90 10.92
N LEU A 200 -16.59 4.01 9.61
CA LEU A 200 -17.43 5.01 8.96
C LEU A 200 -18.79 4.51 8.52
N VAL A 201 -19.10 3.22 8.65
CA VAL A 201 -20.38 2.64 8.15
C VAL A 201 -21.60 3.43 8.64
N ASN A 202 -21.60 3.86 9.90
CA ASN A 202 -22.67 4.64 10.51
C ASN A 202 -22.41 6.16 10.53
N THR A 203 -21.34 6.64 9.88
CA THR A 203 -20.99 8.06 9.84
C THR A 203 -21.45 8.66 8.51
N PRO A 204 -22.30 9.69 8.49
CA PRO A 204 -22.72 10.33 7.25
C PRO A 204 -21.54 10.98 6.51
N THR A 205 -21.48 10.79 5.20
CA THR A 205 -20.59 11.52 4.28
C THR A 205 -21.42 12.11 3.15
N THR A 206 -21.02 13.23 2.57
CA THR A 206 -21.73 13.82 1.43
C THR A 206 -21.43 13.00 0.17
N GLY A 207 -20.17 12.90 -0.21
CA GLY A 207 -19.73 12.05 -1.33
C GLY A 207 -19.55 10.60 -0.92
N THR A 208 -19.41 9.74 -1.92
CA THR A 208 -19.13 8.31 -1.76
C THR A 208 -17.67 8.09 -1.36
N VAL A 209 -17.44 7.13 -0.47
CA VAL A 209 -16.10 6.68 -0.07
C VAL A 209 -15.85 5.28 -0.63
N PHE A 210 -14.71 5.11 -1.29
CA PHE A 210 -14.30 3.86 -1.89
C PHE A 210 -13.03 3.34 -1.22
N GLY A 211 -12.94 2.03 -1.01
CA GLY A 211 -11.70 1.30 -0.74
C GLY A 211 -11.46 0.34 -1.88
N LEU A 212 -10.40 0.55 -2.63
CA LEU A 212 -10.01 -0.33 -3.74
C LEU A 212 -8.78 -1.11 -3.36
N PHE A 213 -8.86 -2.43 -3.44
CA PHE A 213 -7.77 -3.36 -3.19
C PHE A 213 -7.35 -3.97 -4.52
N THR A 214 -6.15 -3.60 -4.99
CA THR A 214 -5.67 -3.94 -6.33
C THR A 214 -4.82 -5.20 -6.32
N ARG A 215 -4.70 -5.85 -7.48
CA ARG A 215 -3.85 -7.01 -7.74
C ARG A 215 -2.64 -6.61 -8.57
N ALA A 216 -1.57 -7.38 -8.43
CA ALA A 216 -0.41 -7.34 -9.31
C ALA A 216 0.23 -5.95 -9.45
N GLU A 217 0.38 -5.23 -8.32
CA GLU A 217 1.09 -3.95 -8.27
C GLU A 217 2.59 -4.16 -8.49
N GLU A 218 3.19 -5.13 -7.80
CA GLU A 218 4.61 -5.43 -7.75
C GLU A 218 5.21 -5.87 -9.10
N VAL A 219 4.35 -6.26 -10.02
CA VAL A 219 4.71 -6.64 -11.40
C VAL A 219 4.33 -5.57 -12.42
N GLY A 220 4.07 -4.33 -11.97
CA GLY A 220 3.89 -3.16 -12.84
C GLY A 220 2.59 -2.39 -12.68
N GLY A 221 1.91 -2.47 -11.53
CA GLY A 221 0.69 -1.69 -11.25
C GLY A 221 -0.53 -2.12 -12.07
N VAL A 222 -0.59 -3.39 -12.42
CA VAL A 222 -1.56 -3.92 -13.42
C VAL A 222 -3.00 -3.69 -12.99
N GLY A 223 -3.35 -4.09 -11.76
CA GLY A 223 -4.72 -3.96 -11.24
C GLY A 223 -5.18 -2.51 -11.18
N ALA A 224 -4.33 -1.60 -10.72
CA ALA A 224 -4.63 -0.17 -10.65
C ALA A 224 -4.82 0.46 -12.04
N GLN A 225 -3.98 0.08 -13.03
CA GLN A 225 -4.13 0.56 -14.41
C GLN A 225 -5.45 0.11 -15.03
N LEU A 226 -5.81 -1.17 -14.86
CA LEU A 226 -7.07 -1.72 -15.36
C LEU A 226 -8.28 -1.08 -14.68
N ALA A 227 -8.24 -0.86 -13.36
CA ALA A 227 -9.29 -0.16 -12.63
C ALA A 227 -9.45 1.29 -13.10
N ALA A 228 -8.35 2.00 -13.36
CA ALA A 228 -8.35 3.39 -13.84
C ALA A 228 -8.83 3.52 -15.29
N GLU A 229 -8.40 2.61 -16.18
CA GLU A 229 -8.81 2.57 -17.59
C GLU A 229 -10.30 2.31 -17.73
N ASN A 230 -10.84 1.39 -16.92
CA ASN A 230 -12.25 0.99 -16.97
C ASN A 230 -13.16 1.83 -16.06
N GLU A 231 -12.65 2.96 -15.52
CA GLU A 231 -13.42 3.91 -14.73
C GLU A 231 -14.23 3.23 -13.60
N LEU A 232 -13.55 2.39 -12.81
CA LEU A 232 -14.19 1.62 -11.73
C LEU A 232 -14.94 2.53 -10.71
N PHE A 233 -14.57 3.80 -10.64
CA PHE A 233 -15.32 4.88 -9.97
C PHE A 233 -15.27 6.18 -10.80
N PRO A 234 -16.16 7.17 -10.52
CA PRO A 234 -16.24 8.40 -11.31
C PRO A 234 -14.92 9.17 -11.43
N LYS A 235 -14.68 9.82 -12.56
CA LYS A 235 -13.43 10.54 -12.87
C LYS A 235 -13.13 11.73 -11.94
N ASP A 236 -14.14 12.32 -11.33
CA ASP A 236 -14.01 13.40 -10.35
C ASP A 236 -13.73 12.90 -8.93
N THR A 237 -13.55 11.59 -8.75
CA THR A 237 -13.12 10.99 -7.48
C THR A 237 -11.68 11.37 -7.18
N ILE A 238 -11.44 11.85 -5.96
CA ILE A 238 -10.08 12.05 -5.45
C ILE A 238 -9.48 10.69 -5.10
N VAL A 239 -8.30 10.38 -5.64
CA VAL A 239 -7.63 9.10 -5.38
C VAL A 239 -6.47 9.28 -4.42
N VAL A 240 -6.45 8.48 -3.37
CA VAL A 240 -5.40 8.43 -2.35
C VAL A 240 -4.77 7.03 -2.36
N SER A 241 -3.56 6.87 -2.91
CA SER A 241 -2.80 5.63 -2.76
C SER A 241 -2.35 5.51 -1.30
N VAL A 242 -2.59 4.38 -0.71
CA VAL A 242 -2.12 4.03 0.65
C VAL A 242 -1.08 2.94 0.49
N GLU A 243 0.12 3.18 0.94
CA GLU A 243 1.29 2.40 0.64
C GLU A 243 2.13 2.08 1.87
N THR A 244 2.98 1.10 1.75
CA THR A 244 4.12 0.89 2.64
C THR A 244 5.40 1.14 1.83
N SER A 245 6.25 2.06 2.29
CA SER A 245 7.38 2.49 1.46
C SER A 245 8.67 2.55 2.25
N SER A 246 9.78 2.17 1.63
CA SER A 246 11.10 2.17 2.27
C SER A 246 11.45 3.53 2.87
N VAL A 247 12.09 3.52 4.04
CA VAL A 247 12.56 4.72 4.74
C VAL A 247 13.50 5.56 3.89
N LEU A 248 13.41 6.88 4.06
CA LEU A 248 14.33 7.87 3.52
C LEU A 248 14.34 9.10 4.43
N PRO A 249 15.31 10.03 4.31
CA PRO A 249 15.33 11.24 5.12
C PRO A 249 14.01 12.02 5.01
N GLY A 250 13.33 12.21 6.14
CA GLY A 250 12.01 12.85 6.22
C GLY A 250 10.83 11.88 6.03
N ALA A 251 11.10 10.56 5.99
CA ALA A 251 10.11 9.48 6.04
C ALA A 251 10.69 8.35 6.90
N GLU A 252 10.62 8.52 8.23
CA GLU A 252 11.29 7.67 9.22
C GLU A 252 10.26 6.90 10.05
N ILE A 253 10.60 5.65 10.44
CA ILE A 253 9.74 4.78 11.26
C ILE A 253 9.59 5.39 12.65
N GLY A 254 8.33 5.47 13.14
CA GLY A 254 7.99 6.04 14.45
C GLY A 254 7.86 7.56 14.46
N GLU A 255 8.07 8.22 13.33
CA GLU A 255 7.86 9.67 13.19
C GLU A 255 6.51 10.02 12.52
N GLY A 256 5.63 9.02 12.38
CA GLY A 256 4.27 9.15 11.87
C GLY A 256 4.11 8.78 10.40
N VAL A 257 2.87 8.54 10.01
CA VAL A 257 2.53 8.25 8.62
C VAL A 257 2.94 9.42 7.71
N VAL A 258 3.40 9.10 6.49
CA VAL A 258 3.86 10.09 5.51
C VAL A 258 2.71 10.51 4.59
N ILE A 259 2.42 11.80 4.51
CA ILE A 259 1.64 12.38 3.41
C ILE A 259 2.58 12.49 2.20
N ARG A 260 2.30 11.76 1.13
CA ARG A 260 3.15 11.68 -0.07
C ARG A 260 2.85 12.84 -1.01
N THR A 261 3.89 13.55 -1.43
CA THR A 261 3.79 14.61 -2.42
C THR A 261 4.12 14.14 -3.83
N GLY A 262 4.44 12.86 -3.99
CA GLY A 262 4.81 12.22 -5.24
C GLY A 262 5.53 10.90 -5.02
N ASP A 263 5.80 10.22 -6.12
CA ASP A 263 6.58 9.01 -6.21
C ASP A 263 7.73 9.15 -7.24
N ARG A 264 8.32 8.03 -7.66
CA ARG A 264 9.38 8.01 -8.69
C ARG A 264 8.89 8.53 -10.05
N ALA A 265 7.61 8.33 -10.38
CA ALA A 265 7.06 8.63 -11.70
C ALA A 265 6.51 10.07 -11.80
N ALA A 266 5.88 10.58 -10.72
CA ALA A 266 5.19 11.87 -10.76
C ALA A 266 5.13 12.58 -9.41
N THR A 267 4.97 13.91 -9.44
CA THR A 267 4.44 14.69 -8.32
C THR A 267 2.93 14.60 -8.31
N PHE A 268 2.34 14.61 -7.10
CA PHE A 268 0.90 14.48 -6.91
C PHE A 268 0.21 15.85 -6.87
N ASP A 269 -1.12 15.85 -6.81
CA ASP A 269 -1.94 17.03 -6.94
C ASP A 269 -2.22 17.67 -5.58
N TYR A 270 -1.97 18.97 -5.47
CA TYR A 270 -2.23 19.72 -4.24
C TYR A 270 -3.71 19.64 -3.81
N GLU A 271 -4.62 19.67 -4.77
CA GLU A 271 -6.06 19.60 -4.55
C GLU A 271 -6.47 18.30 -3.85
N ALA A 272 -5.78 17.20 -4.12
CA ALA A 272 -5.97 15.94 -3.41
C ALA A 272 -5.26 15.92 -2.05
N GLU A 273 -4.02 16.44 -1.97
CA GLU A 273 -3.25 16.47 -0.72
C GLU A 273 -3.98 17.24 0.40
N VAL A 274 -4.77 18.27 0.05
CA VAL A 274 -5.51 19.09 1.02
C VAL A 274 -6.45 18.25 1.89
N TYR A 275 -7.05 17.17 1.36
CA TYR A 275 -7.90 16.27 2.14
C TYR A 275 -7.12 15.62 3.29
N LEU A 276 -5.91 15.12 3.02
CA LEU A 276 -5.03 14.54 4.04
C LEU A 276 -4.52 15.60 5.02
N ALA A 277 -4.16 16.79 4.52
CA ALA A 277 -3.66 17.88 5.36
C ALA A 277 -4.70 18.40 6.36
N GLU A 278 -5.96 18.55 5.93
CA GLU A 278 -7.05 18.97 6.83
C GLU A 278 -7.41 17.85 7.82
N ALA A 279 -7.43 16.58 7.39
CA ALA A 279 -7.61 15.45 8.29
C ALA A 279 -6.51 15.40 9.37
N ALA A 280 -5.24 15.53 8.98
CA ALA A 280 -4.11 15.55 9.91
C ALA A 280 -4.20 16.72 10.93
N LYS A 281 -4.75 17.85 10.52
CA LYS A 281 -4.96 19.00 11.40
C LYS A 281 -6.04 18.72 12.47
N VAL A 282 -7.12 18.05 12.09
CA VAL A 282 -8.15 17.58 13.03
C VAL A 282 -7.53 16.60 14.03
N ILE A 283 -6.82 15.59 13.53
CA ILE A 283 -6.20 14.56 14.37
C ILE A 283 -5.19 15.16 15.37
N ARG A 284 -4.32 16.07 14.94
CA ARG A 284 -3.36 16.74 15.85
C ARG A 284 -4.05 17.51 16.97
N THR A 285 -5.27 17.98 16.75
CA THR A 285 -6.05 18.68 17.78
C THR A 285 -6.64 17.71 18.80
N GLU A 286 -7.09 16.54 18.35
CA GLU A 286 -7.74 15.53 19.20
C GLU A 286 -6.75 14.56 19.83
N TYR A 287 -5.67 14.25 19.12
CA TYR A 287 -4.62 13.27 19.46
C TYR A 287 -3.22 13.87 19.25
N PRO A 288 -2.73 14.75 20.14
CA PRO A 288 -1.48 15.51 19.94
C PRO A 288 -0.22 14.66 19.77
N ASP A 289 -0.24 13.42 20.25
CA ASP A 289 0.89 12.48 20.16
C ASP A 289 1.00 11.80 18.80
N ILE A 290 -0.04 11.85 17.95
CA ILE A 290 -0.01 11.29 16.60
C ILE A 290 0.77 12.23 15.69
N LYS A 291 1.82 11.68 15.09
CA LYS A 291 2.74 12.41 14.21
C LYS A 291 2.38 12.20 12.74
N PHE A 292 2.80 13.13 11.91
CA PHE A 292 2.68 13.07 10.45
C PHE A 292 3.93 13.68 9.82
N GLN A 293 4.42 13.00 8.79
CA GLN A 293 5.50 13.46 7.94
C GLN A 293 4.94 13.91 6.58
N ARG A 294 5.72 14.61 5.78
CA ARG A 294 5.38 15.01 4.42
C ARG A 294 6.61 14.89 3.54
N GLN A 295 6.58 14.00 2.54
CA GLN A 295 7.76 13.71 1.73
C GLN A 295 7.39 13.23 0.33
N LEU A 296 8.30 13.45 -0.62
CA LEU A 296 8.31 12.81 -1.93
C LEU A 296 8.99 11.45 -1.79
N MET A 297 8.27 10.36 -2.03
CA MET A 297 8.74 8.98 -1.87
C MET A 297 9.29 8.45 -3.20
N SER A 298 10.54 8.82 -3.54
CA SER A 298 11.13 8.60 -4.86
C SER A 298 11.68 7.20 -5.14
N ALA A 299 11.61 6.28 -4.19
CA ALA A 299 12.19 4.93 -4.34
C ALA A 299 11.40 4.04 -5.31
N GLY A 300 10.08 4.10 -5.30
CA GLY A 300 9.17 3.30 -6.13
C GLY A 300 8.06 4.12 -6.77
N GLY A 301 7.27 3.49 -7.65
CA GLY A 301 5.97 3.98 -8.10
C GLY A 301 4.88 3.53 -7.14
N CYS A 302 3.63 3.89 -7.41
CA CYS A 302 2.44 3.42 -6.69
C CYS A 302 1.19 3.61 -7.54
N GLU A 303 0.05 3.14 -7.06
CA GLU A 303 -1.23 3.22 -7.78
C GLU A 303 -1.63 4.67 -8.10
N ALA A 304 -1.25 5.66 -7.27
CA ALA A 304 -1.54 7.06 -7.57
C ALA A 304 -1.01 7.47 -8.95
N SER A 305 0.20 7.06 -9.32
CA SER A 305 0.76 7.35 -10.65
C SER A 305 0.00 6.64 -11.77
N ALA A 306 -0.51 5.42 -11.55
CA ALA A 306 -1.37 4.73 -12.50
C ALA A 306 -2.67 5.52 -12.71
N PHE A 307 -3.39 5.86 -11.64
CA PHE A 307 -4.62 6.66 -11.75
C PHE A 307 -4.38 8.05 -12.36
N LYS A 308 -3.26 8.71 -12.01
CA LYS A 308 -2.89 10.01 -12.59
C LYS A 308 -2.71 9.94 -14.11
N ALA A 309 -2.11 8.86 -14.61
CA ALA A 309 -1.93 8.66 -16.05
C ALA A 309 -3.26 8.57 -16.80
N PHE A 310 -4.33 8.14 -16.13
CA PHE A 310 -5.70 8.11 -16.66
C PHE A 310 -6.53 9.35 -16.29
N GLY A 311 -5.92 10.43 -15.75
CA GLY A 311 -6.53 11.73 -15.57
C GLY A 311 -7.29 11.93 -14.25
N TYR A 312 -7.09 11.09 -13.24
CA TYR A 312 -7.60 11.32 -11.90
C TYR A 312 -6.74 12.34 -11.14
N THR A 313 -7.36 13.03 -10.17
CA THR A 313 -6.68 13.90 -9.21
C THR A 313 -6.21 13.04 -8.04
N VAL A 314 -4.88 13.03 -7.79
CA VAL A 314 -4.27 12.01 -6.92
C VAL A 314 -3.40 12.59 -5.83
N THR A 315 -3.33 11.88 -4.73
CA THR A 315 -2.32 12.02 -3.66
C THR A 315 -2.00 10.65 -3.07
N GLY A 316 -1.24 10.61 -2.00
CA GLY A 316 -0.98 9.34 -1.31
C GLY A 316 -0.55 9.52 0.13
N THR A 317 -0.52 8.41 0.83
CA THR A 317 0.08 8.27 2.15
C THR A 317 0.95 7.02 2.17
N ALA A 318 1.93 6.95 3.08
CA ALA A 318 2.76 5.76 3.21
C ALA A 318 3.15 5.50 4.67
N PHE A 319 3.19 4.23 5.02
CA PHE A 319 3.81 3.75 6.25
C PHE A 319 5.32 3.56 5.99
N PRO A 320 6.22 4.23 6.74
CA PRO A 320 7.65 4.00 6.61
C PRO A 320 8.01 2.54 6.94
N LEU A 321 8.73 1.86 6.04
CA LEU A 321 8.96 0.43 6.03
C LEU A 321 10.44 0.09 6.17
N GLY A 322 10.75 -0.82 7.08
CA GLY A 322 12.06 -1.47 7.19
C GLY A 322 12.07 -2.84 6.53
N ALA A 323 13.24 -3.28 6.10
CA ALA A 323 13.48 -4.54 5.38
C ALA A 323 12.62 -4.71 4.10
N TRP A 324 12.38 -3.61 3.39
CA TRP A 324 11.54 -3.54 2.19
C TRP A 324 11.77 -4.70 1.21
N HIS A 325 10.70 -5.40 0.82
CA HIS A 325 10.71 -6.64 0.03
C HIS A 325 11.59 -7.73 0.68
N ASN A 326 11.46 -7.86 2.00
CA ASN A 326 12.17 -8.84 2.83
C ASN A 326 13.71 -8.76 2.73
N ARG A 327 14.27 -7.60 2.32
CA ARG A 327 15.71 -7.40 2.23
C ARG A 327 16.28 -7.06 3.60
N GLY A 328 16.74 -8.06 4.31
CA GLY A 328 17.48 -7.89 5.53
C GLY A 328 18.99 -7.67 5.29
N GLU A 329 19.70 -7.31 6.36
CA GLU A 329 21.15 -7.05 6.32
C GLU A 329 21.95 -8.32 5.97
N ASN A 330 21.54 -9.47 6.52
CA ASN A 330 22.27 -10.72 6.42
C ASN A 330 21.50 -11.84 5.68
N GLY A 331 20.25 -11.60 5.33
CA GLY A 331 19.39 -12.61 4.73
C GLY A 331 18.02 -12.07 4.35
N VAL A 332 17.07 -12.98 4.29
CA VAL A 332 15.64 -12.64 4.19
C VAL A 332 15.13 -12.32 5.58
N GLU A 333 14.47 -11.19 5.75
CA GLU A 333 13.94 -10.72 7.03
C GLU A 333 12.48 -10.28 6.88
N LEU A 334 11.74 -10.28 8.01
CA LEU A 334 10.41 -9.71 8.05
C LEU A 334 10.44 -8.22 7.74
N GLU A 335 9.54 -7.78 6.91
CA GLU A 335 9.23 -6.36 6.82
C GLU A 335 8.66 -5.85 8.14
N PHE A 336 8.90 -4.57 8.46
CA PHE A 336 8.38 -4.00 9.70
C PHE A 336 8.00 -2.53 9.57
N ILE A 337 6.93 -2.17 10.24
CA ILE A 337 6.40 -0.81 10.37
C ILE A 337 6.18 -0.47 11.85
N SER A 338 6.13 0.82 12.17
CA SER A 338 5.70 1.27 13.50
C SER A 338 4.19 1.02 13.67
N LYS A 339 3.78 0.39 14.77
CA LYS A 339 2.38 0.25 15.14
C LYS A 339 1.68 1.61 15.23
N ASP A 340 2.34 2.61 15.80
CA ASP A 340 1.75 3.93 16.00
C ASP A 340 1.60 4.69 14.68
N ASP A 341 2.55 4.54 13.74
CA ASP A 341 2.43 5.08 12.38
C ASP A 341 1.26 4.42 11.63
N PHE A 342 1.12 3.10 11.75
CA PHE A 342 0.03 2.33 11.13
C PHE A 342 -1.35 2.78 11.64
N VAL A 343 -1.51 2.88 12.96
CA VAL A 343 -2.76 3.33 13.59
C VAL A 343 -3.05 4.79 13.23
N GLY A 344 -2.02 5.64 13.23
CA GLY A 344 -2.13 7.03 12.80
C GLY A 344 -2.57 7.18 11.35
N GLY A 345 -2.12 6.28 10.46
CA GLY A 345 -2.52 6.24 9.06
C GLY A 345 -3.97 5.77 8.88
N ALA A 346 -4.39 4.72 9.56
CA ALA A 346 -5.79 4.28 9.54
C ALA A 346 -6.75 5.39 10.02
N LEU A 347 -6.35 6.13 11.04
CA LEU A 347 -7.10 7.30 11.52
C LEU A 347 -7.10 8.43 10.48
N LEU A 348 -5.95 8.69 9.81
CA LEU A 348 -5.84 9.70 8.76
C LEU A 348 -6.79 9.40 7.60
N ILE A 349 -6.87 8.15 7.16
CA ILE A 349 -7.79 7.67 6.13
C ILE A 349 -9.24 7.91 6.58
N SER A 350 -9.59 7.50 7.80
CA SER A 350 -10.95 7.69 8.35
C SER A 350 -11.34 9.17 8.42
N GLU A 351 -10.46 10.07 8.87
CA GLU A 351 -10.76 11.50 8.93
C GLU A 351 -10.83 12.15 7.55
N ALA A 352 -9.94 11.77 6.61
CA ALA A 352 -9.98 12.26 5.24
C ALA A 352 -11.26 11.81 4.50
N ALA A 353 -11.71 10.58 4.73
CA ALA A 353 -12.94 10.04 4.15
C ALA A 353 -14.20 10.85 4.54
N LYS A 354 -14.24 11.44 5.72
CA LYS A 354 -15.35 12.32 6.17
C LYS A 354 -15.47 13.58 5.31
N LEU A 355 -14.42 13.95 4.57
CA LEU A 355 -14.40 15.11 3.69
C LEU A 355 -14.93 14.78 2.28
N ALA A 356 -15.31 13.54 1.99
CA ALA A 356 -15.88 13.16 0.69
C ALA A 356 -17.10 14.05 0.34
N GLY A 357 -17.12 14.58 -0.88
CA GLY A 357 -18.13 15.50 -1.37
C GLY A 357 -17.98 16.95 -0.86
N THR A 358 -16.87 17.27 -0.20
CA THR A 358 -16.54 18.64 0.19
C THR A 358 -15.40 19.19 -0.69
N SER A 359 -15.11 20.49 -0.55
CA SER A 359 -14.00 21.14 -1.23
C SER A 359 -13.13 21.86 -0.18
N PRO A 360 -12.24 21.14 0.50
CA PRO A 360 -11.39 21.74 1.52
C PRO A 360 -10.45 22.79 0.90
N SER A 361 -10.37 23.97 1.53
CA SER A 361 -9.69 25.13 0.93
C SER A 361 -8.16 25.15 1.10
N GLY A 362 -7.64 24.38 2.06
CA GLY A 362 -6.21 24.26 2.32
C GLY A 362 -5.46 25.57 2.61
N ALA A 363 -4.15 25.47 2.73
CA ALA A 363 -3.29 26.61 3.09
C ALA A 363 -3.18 27.67 1.99
N LEU A 364 -3.33 27.30 0.71
CA LEU A 364 -3.25 28.27 -0.39
C LEU A 364 -4.36 29.32 -0.37
N ALA A 365 -5.53 28.99 0.16
CA ALA A 365 -6.63 29.95 0.28
C ALA A 365 -6.24 31.16 1.17
N GLN A 366 -5.39 30.94 2.17
CA GLN A 366 -4.89 32.01 3.05
C GLN A 366 -3.90 32.94 2.32
N LEU A 367 -3.15 32.40 1.37
CA LEU A 367 -2.21 33.17 0.54
C LEU A 367 -2.91 33.98 -0.56
N ALA A 368 -4.13 33.60 -0.92
CA ALA A 368 -4.93 34.33 -1.91
C ALA A 368 -5.52 35.64 -1.37
N VAL A 369 -5.39 35.89 -0.07
CA VAL A 369 -5.82 37.17 0.54
C VAL A 369 -4.79 38.24 0.23
N THR A 370 -5.22 39.31 -0.46
CA THR A 370 -4.34 40.43 -0.83
C THR A 370 -3.93 41.22 0.43
N PRO A 371 -2.63 41.34 0.75
CA PRO A 371 -2.14 42.05 1.93
C PRO A 371 -2.16 43.57 1.67
N SER A 372 -3.33 44.21 1.78
CA SER A 372 -3.53 45.62 1.40
C SER A 372 -2.65 46.61 2.16
N GLU A 373 -2.46 46.40 3.49
CA GLU A 373 -1.61 47.28 4.30
C GLU A 373 -0.14 47.16 3.92
N GLN A 374 0.36 45.96 3.75
CA GLN A 374 1.73 45.67 3.32
C GLN A 374 1.97 46.14 1.89
N GLY A 375 0.97 45.99 1.02
CA GLY A 375 0.97 46.51 -0.34
C GLY A 375 1.12 48.04 -0.37
N ALA A 376 0.36 48.77 0.44
CA ALA A 376 0.47 50.20 0.60
C ALA A 376 1.86 50.63 1.12
N ARG A 377 2.42 49.86 2.07
CA ARG A 377 3.78 50.11 2.60
C ARG A 377 4.87 49.92 1.52
N LEU A 378 4.77 48.89 0.70
CA LEU A 378 5.66 48.65 -0.42
C LEU A 378 5.59 49.80 -1.45
N ALA A 379 4.38 50.24 -1.79
CA ALA A 379 4.16 51.35 -2.72
C ALA A 379 4.76 52.67 -2.22
N SER A 380 4.60 52.98 -0.92
CA SER A 380 5.16 54.19 -0.30
C SER A 380 6.69 54.21 -0.24
N ASN A 381 7.32 53.05 -0.05
CA ASN A 381 8.78 52.94 0.02
C ASN A 381 9.45 53.01 -1.37
N ARG A 382 8.76 52.61 -2.44
CA ARG A 382 9.26 52.70 -3.81
C ARG A 382 9.58 54.15 -4.26
N SER A 383 8.88 55.15 -3.73
CA SER A 383 9.09 56.53 -4.03
C SER A 383 10.33 57.16 -3.38
N ARG A 384 10.94 56.50 -2.40
CA ARG A 384 12.14 56.99 -1.67
C ARG A 384 13.46 56.70 -2.38
N HIS A 385 13.44 55.87 -3.41
CA HIS A 385 14.61 55.45 -4.20
C HIS A 385 14.60 55.96 -5.63
N LYS A 386 13.73 56.95 -5.96
CA LYS A 386 13.77 57.78 -7.16
C LYS A 386 14.29 59.15 -6.79
#